data_7c9c07290afcfc7a2fb9ad4322f67ca7
#
_entry.id   7c9c07290afcfc7a2fb9ad4322f67ca7
#
_cell.length_a   1.000
_cell.length_b   1.000
_cell.length_c   1.000
_cell.angle_alpha   90.00
_cell.angle_beta   90.00
_cell.angle_gamma   90.00
#
_symmetry.space_group_name_H-M   'P 1'
#
loop_
_entity.id
_entity.type
_entity.pdbx_description
1 polymer ?
#
loop_
_entity_poly.entity_id
_entity_poly.type
_entity_poly.pdbx_seq_one_letter_code
_entity_poly.pdbx_strand_id
1 'polypeptide(L)'
;GWSELFGFEMVLARISGFVLFSPILGRSNIPGYAKTGLILVLSVFVYGLGQPMPAPPGTVVELVVRLGVELVVGFVLGFLMQLCAAIVQAGGEIIDAQMGLTMAQIYDASSQANLSVTASLLNILLILDFFAENGHYTLMRLLTTSGELVPYGAAALGDGVYAYVIELFLACML
;
A
#
# COMPACT_ATOMS: atom_id res chain seq x y z
N GLY A 1 -10.02 26.93 -5.14
CA GLY A 1 -11.48 26.82 -5.14
C GLY A 1 -11.97 25.50 -4.60
N TRP A 2 -13.28 25.29 -4.48
CA TRP A 2 -13.87 24.03 -3.98
C TRP A 2 -13.47 22.79 -4.80
N SER A 3 -13.30 22.95 -6.11
CA SER A 3 -12.85 21.88 -7.02
C SER A 3 -11.42 21.42 -6.73
N GLU A 4 -10.55 22.32 -6.32
CA GLU A 4 -9.16 21.98 -5.98
C GLU A 4 -9.06 21.23 -4.65
N LEU A 5 -9.83 21.65 -3.66
CA LEU A 5 -9.91 20.94 -2.38
C LEU A 5 -10.42 19.51 -2.57
N PHE A 6 -11.48 19.36 -3.35
CA PHE A 6 -12.05 18.06 -3.67
C PHE A 6 -11.04 17.13 -4.37
N GLY A 7 -10.30 17.64 -5.36
CA GLY A 7 -9.26 16.89 -6.02
C GLY A 7 -8.15 16.43 -5.06
N PHE A 8 -7.73 17.30 -4.16
CA PHE A 8 -6.74 16.97 -3.14
C PHE A 8 -7.26 15.91 -2.15
N GLU A 9 -8.52 15.98 -1.72
CA GLU A 9 -9.14 14.96 -0.85
C GLU A 9 -9.17 13.57 -1.49
N MET A 10 -9.42 13.49 -2.82
CA MET A 10 -9.39 12.22 -3.56
C MET A 10 -7.99 11.60 -3.56
N VAL A 11 -6.97 12.39 -3.88
CA VAL A 11 -5.57 11.95 -3.84
C VAL A 11 -5.18 11.50 -2.43
N LEU A 12 -5.57 12.27 -1.42
CA LEU A 12 -5.29 11.98 -0.02
C LEU A 12 -5.96 10.66 0.42
N ALA A 13 -7.21 10.40 0.02
CA ALA A 13 -7.90 9.15 0.31
C ALA A 13 -7.18 7.95 -0.28
N ARG A 14 -6.77 8.00 -1.55
CA ARG A 14 -6.04 6.92 -2.22
C ARG A 14 -4.69 6.66 -1.55
N ILE A 15 -3.91 7.69 -1.29
CA ILE A 15 -2.59 7.58 -0.66
C ILE A 15 -2.70 7.10 0.78
N SER A 16 -3.73 7.52 1.53
CA SER A 16 -3.94 7.01 2.89
C SER A 16 -4.21 5.52 2.90
N GLY A 17 -5.07 5.02 1.99
CA GLY A 17 -5.31 3.58 1.81
C GLY A 17 -4.03 2.83 1.50
N PHE A 18 -3.22 3.33 0.57
CA PHE A 18 -1.95 2.72 0.19
C PHE A 18 -0.94 2.67 1.36
N VAL A 19 -0.70 3.79 2.05
CA VAL A 19 0.30 3.86 3.13
C VAL A 19 -0.10 3.00 4.32
N LEU A 20 -1.38 2.99 4.70
CA LEU A 20 -1.85 2.22 5.85
C LEU A 20 -1.71 0.70 5.65
N PHE A 21 -1.88 0.22 4.43
CA PHE A 21 -1.83 -1.22 4.11
C PHE A 21 -0.52 -1.68 3.46
N SER A 22 0.43 -0.77 3.21
CA SER A 22 1.75 -1.11 2.70
C SER A 22 2.59 -1.86 3.76
N PRO A 23 3.31 -2.94 3.40
CA PRO A 23 4.14 -3.71 4.34
C PRO A 23 5.35 -2.94 4.86
N ILE A 24 5.79 -1.93 4.13
CA ILE A 24 6.95 -1.11 4.48
C ILE A 24 6.51 0.12 5.27
N LEU A 25 5.53 0.86 4.75
CA LEU A 25 5.09 2.13 5.31
C LEU A 25 4.02 1.97 6.40
N GLY A 26 3.22 0.91 6.35
CA GLY A 26 2.15 0.60 7.30
C GLY A 26 2.60 -0.05 8.61
N ARG A 27 3.89 -0.35 8.80
CA ARG A 27 4.40 -1.07 9.98
C ARG A 27 4.01 -0.40 11.30
N SER A 28 3.72 -1.22 12.31
CA SER A 28 3.37 -0.78 13.67
C SER A 28 4.49 0.01 14.35
N ASN A 29 5.75 -0.22 13.96
CA ASN A 29 6.91 0.47 14.52
C ASN A 29 7.04 1.93 14.06
N ILE A 30 6.31 2.33 13.00
CA ILE A 30 6.30 3.71 12.55
C ILE A 30 5.20 4.46 13.33
N PRO A 31 5.54 5.52 14.06
CA PRO A 31 4.56 6.28 14.83
C PRO A 31 3.53 6.93 13.92
N GLY A 32 2.28 7.02 14.39
CA GLY A 32 1.15 7.51 13.60
C GLY A 32 1.37 8.90 12.98
N TYR A 33 2.00 9.81 13.72
CA TYR A 33 2.31 11.17 13.21
C TYR A 33 3.27 11.14 12.01
N ALA A 34 4.22 10.19 11.97
CA ALA A 34 5.12 10.05 10.83
C ALA A 34 4.37 9.51 9.60
N LYS A 35 3.44 8.56 9.79
CA LYS A 35 2.57 8.08 8.71
C LYS A 35 1.69 9.20 8.15
N THR A 36 1.08 9.99 9.03
CA THR A 36 0.25 11.13 8.61
C THR A 36 1.06 12.17 7.85
N GLY A 37 2.26 12.50 8.34
CA GLY A 37 3.18 13.41 7.63
C GLY A 37 3.56 12.89 6.24
N LEU A 38 3.86 11.59 6.14
CA LEU A 38 4.19 10.95 4.86
C LEU A 38 2.99 10.99 3.88
N ILE A 39 1.79 10.68 4.36
CA ILE A 39 0.56 10.75 3.56
C ILE A 39 0.38 12.17 3.00
N LEU A 40 0.53 13.20 3.83
CA LEU A 40 0.38 14.58 3.39
C LEU A 40 1.43 14.97 2.35
N VAL A 41 2.71 14.65 2.59
CA VAL A 41 3.81 14.98 1.65
C VAL A 41 3.57 14.29 0.31
N LEU A 42 3.25 13.01 0.30
CA LEU A 42 2.95 12.27 -0.91
C LEU A 42 1.72 12.81 -1.64
N SER A 43 0.68 13.20 -0.89
CA SER A 43 -0.54 13.76 -1.48
C SER A 43 -0.30 15.11 -2.15
N VAL A 44 0.49 15.98 -1.53
CA VAL A 44 0.90 17.27 -2.13
C VAL A 44 1.74 17.03 -3.39
N PHE A 45 2.67 16.06 -3.34
CA PHE A 45 3.52 15.73 -4.48
C PHE A 45 2.69 15.22 -5.66
N VAL A 46 1.84 14.21 -5.45
CA VAL A 46 1.02 13.61 -6.51
C VAL A 46 -0.01 14.62 -7.06
N TYR A 47 -0.62 15.42 -6.18
CA TYR A 47 -1.53 16.48 -6.60
C TYR A 47 -0.84 17.56 -7.47
N GLY A 48 0.41 17.91 -7.11
CA GLY A 48 1.24 18.86 -7.85
C GLY A 48 1.61 18.42 -9.27
N LEU A 49 1.48 17.13 -9.60
CA LEU A 49 1.72 16.60 -10.95
C LEU A 49 0.59 16.92 -11.94
N GLY A 50 -0.49 17.56 -11.51
CA GLY A 50 -1.55 18.05 -12.39
C GLY A 50 -2.41 16.96 -13.03
N GLN A 51 -2.67 15.89 -12.32
CA GLN A 51 -3.56 14.81 -12.77
C GLN A 51 -4.97 15.35 -13.08
N PRO A 52 -5.66 14.81 -14.10
CA PRO A 52 -7.02 15.21 -14.42
C PRO A 52 -7.95 14.90 -13.24
N MET A 53 -8.60 15.92 -12.72
CA MET A 53 -9.51 15.81 -11.58
C MET A 53 -10.96 15.79 -12.04
N PRO A 54 -11.82 14.96 -11.41
CA PRO A 54 -13.24 14.91 -11.73
C PRO A 54 -13.96 16.19 -11.32
N ALA A 55 -15.14 16.40 -11.91
CA ALA A 55 -16.02 17.47 -11.49
C ALA A 55 -16.44 17.28 -10.01
N PRO A 56 -16.63 18.39 -9.26
CA PRO A 56 -17.05 18.30 -7.86
C PRO A 56 -18.40 17.57 -7.73
N PRO A 57 -18.59 16.79 -6.66
CA PRO A 57 -19.80 16.02 -6.44
C PRO A 57 -21.00 16.94 -6.19
N GLY A 58 -22.16 16.57 -6.68
CA GLY A 58 -23.40 17.31 -6.46
C GLY A 58 -24.02 17.07 -5.07
N THR A 59 -23.65 15.98 -4.41
CA THR A 59 -24.20 15.57 -3.11
C THR A 59 -23.12 15.05 -2.16
N VAL A 60 -23.36 15.20 -0.85
CA VAL A 60 -22.45 14.69 0.19
C VAL A 60 -22.32 13.16 0.12
N VAL A 61 -23.41 12.47 -0.23
CA VAL A 61 -23.40 11.01 -0.39
C VAL A 61 -22.46 10.59 -1.52
N GLU A 62 -22.51 11.29 -2.65
CA GLU A 62 -21.60 11.05 -3.77
C GLU A 62 -20.14 11.28 -3.37
N LEU A 63 -19.86 12.33 -2.60
CA LEU A 63 -18.51 12.60 -2.06
C LEU A 63 -18.01 11.42 -1.24
N VAL A 64 -18.80 10.95 -0.28
CA VAL A 64 -18.41 9.85 0.61
C VAL A 64 -18.16 8.55 -0.18
N VAL A 65 -19.00 8.24 -1.15
CA VAL A 65 -18.84 7.06 -2.01
C VAL A 65 -17.56 7.16 -2.83
N ARG A 66 -17.30 8.30 -3.46
CA ARG A 66 -16.08 8.50 -4.27
C ARG A 66 -14.82 8.42 -3.42
N LEU A 67 -14.78 9.04 -2.23
CA LEU A 67 -13.66 8.93 -1.30
C LEU A 67 -13.46 7.49 -0.82
N GLY A 68 -14.55 6.77 -0.55
CA GLY A 68 -14.50 5.35 -0.18
C GLY A 68 -13.89 4.48 -1.27
N VAL A 69 -14.25 4.69 -2.53
CA VAL A 69 -13.70 3.97 -3.67
C VAL A 69 -12.21 4.29 -3.85
N GLU A 70 -11.81 5.54 -3.71
CA GLU A 70 -10.40 5.93 -3.77
C GLU A 70 -9.56 5.27 -2.68
N LEU A 71 -10.09 5.20 -1.47
CA LEU A 71 -9.44 4.49 -0.36
C LEU A 71 -9.30 2.99 -0.65
N VAL A 72 -10.32 2.36 -1.25
CA VAL A 72 -10.27 0.94 -1.67
C VAL A 72 -9.21 0.72 -2.74
N VAL A 73 -9.08 1.61 -3.74
CA VAL A 73 -8.02 1.53 -4.74
C VAL A 73 -6.64 1.59 -4.07
N GLY A 74 -6.43 2.54 -3.16
CA GLY A 74 -5.19 2.62 -2.39
C GLY A 74 -4.94 1.36 -1.53
N PHE A 75 -5.99 0.84 -0.88
CA PHE A 75 -5.93 -0.42 -0.13
C PHE A 75 -5.47 -1.59 -1.01
N VAL A 76 -6.04 -1.76 -2.19
CA VAL A 76 -5.67 -2.85 -3.11
C VAL A 76 -4.20 -2.77 -3.48
N LEU A 77 -3.68 -1.58 -3.79
CA LEU A 77 -2.26 -1.37 -4.07
C LEU A 77 -1.36 -1.77 -2.89
N GLY A 78 -1.68 -1.30 -1.70
CA GLY A 78 -0.95 -1.65 -0.48
C GLY A 78 -1.04 -3.15 -0.15
N PHE A 79 -2.22 -3.75 -0.36
CA PHE A 79 -2.46 -5.17 -0.14
C PHE A 79 -1.67 -6.07 -1.10
N LEU A 80 -1.55 -5.69 -2.36
CA LEU A 80 -0.72 -6.44 -3.32
C LEU A 80 0.75 -6.49 -2.86
N MET A 81 1.29 -5.38 -2.40
CA MET A 81 2.62 -5.35 -1.81
C MET A 81 2.71 -6.19 -0.53
N GLN A 82 1.66 -6.17 0.30
CA GLN A 82 1.60 -7.00 1.50
C GLN A 82 1.61 -8.49 1.18
N LEU A 83 0.96 -8.92 0.10
CA LEU A 83 1.01 -10.31 -0.35
C LEU A 83 2.44 -10.73 -0.73
N CYS A 84 3.19 -9.89 -1.45
CA CYS A 84 4.59 -10.18 -1.78
C CYS A 84 5.45 -10.37 -0.51
N ALA A 85 5.30 -9.48 0.46
CA ALA A 85 6.01 -9.60 1.74
C ALA A 85 5.59 -10.84 2.54
N ALA A 86 4.30 -11.20 2.50
CA ALA A 86 3.77 -12.38 3.18
C ALA A 86 4.32 -13.70 2.62
N ILE A 87 4.55 -13.78 1.31
CA ILE A 87 5.18 -14.94 0.66
C ILE A 87 6.59 -15.16 1.21
N VAL A 88 7.38 -14.08 1.31
CA VAL A 88 8.74 -14.14 1.85
C VAL A 88 8.73 -14.55 3.32
N GLN A 89 7.81 -14.02 4.10
CA GLN A 89 7.65 -14.39 5.52
C GLN A 89 7.26 -15.86 5.67
N ALA A 90 6.26 -16.34 4.93
CA ALA A 90 5.84 -17.72 4.95
C ALA A 90 6.97 -18.68 4.54
N GLY A 91 7.76 -18.31 3.53
CA GLY A 91 8.95 -19.06 3.13
C GLY A 91 9.95 -19.21 4.29
N GLY A 92 10.23 -18.14 5.02
CA GLY A 92 11.10 -18.16 6.20
C GLY A 92 10.57 -19.05 7.33
N GLU A 93 9.28 -19.00 7.59
CA GLU A 93 8.61 -19.83 8.60
C GLU A 93 8.69 -21.34 8.25
N ILE A 94 8.52 -21.69 6.98
CA ILE A 94 8.66 -23.07 6.49
C ILE A 94 10.10 -23.56 6.66
N ILE A 95 11.10 -22.73 6.36
CA ILE A 95 12.52 -23.05 6.54
C ILE A 95 12.80 -23.33 8.02
N ASP A 96 12.36 -22.45 8.93
CA ASP A 96 12.56 -22.65 10.37
C ASP A 96 11.87 -23.92 10.88
N ALA A 97 10.69 -24.23 10.36
CA ALA A 97 9.99 -25.47 10.70
C ALA A 97 10.77 -26.71 10.25
N GLN A 98 11.33 -26.69 9.03
CA GLN A 98 12.12 -27.80 8.50
C GLN A 98 13.47 -27.96 9.22
N MET A 99 14.08 -26.87 9.68
CA MET A 99 15.31 -26.91 10.49
C MET A 99 15.07 -27.33 11.96
N GLY A 100 13.81 -27.49 12.37
CA GLY A 100 13.45 -27.84 13.75
C GLY A 100 13.61 -26.69 14.74
N LEU A 101 13.86 -25.44 14.28
CA LEU A 101 14.01 -24.26 15.15
C LEU A 101 12.71 -23.95 15.90
N THR A 102 11.56 -24.32 15.36
CA THR A 102 10.26 -24.19 16.01
C THR A 102 10.16 -25.01 17.31
N MET A 103 10.89 -26.12 17.43
CA MET A 103 10.94 -26.91 18.67
C MET A 103 11.64 -26.15 19.81
N ALA A 104 12.66 -25.34 19.51
CA ALA A 104 13.32 -24.50 20.49
C ALA A 104 12.40 -23.39 21.05
N GLN A 105 11.48 -22.87 20.24
CA GLN A 105 10.50 -21.86 20.63
C GLN A 105 9.43 -22.40 21.59
N ILE A 106 9.09 -23.69 21.49
CA ILE A 106 8.12 -24.32 22.39
C ILE A 106 8.69 -24.47 23.81
N TYR A 107 10.01 -24.60 23.97
CA TYR A 107 10.67 -24.71 25.30
C TYR A 107 10.82 -23.36 26.01
N ASP A 108 10.77 -22.23 25.30
CA ASP A 108 10.89 -20.89 25.89
C ASP A 108 9.56 -20.11 25.78
N ALA A 109 8.53 -20.66 26.40
CA ALA A 109 7.20 -20.05 26.44
C ALA A 109 7.17 -18.71 27.22
N SER A 110 8.27 -18.33 27.87
CA SER A 110 8.40 -17.06 28.59
C SER A 110 8.83 -15.89 27.70
N SER A 111 9.50 -16.16 26.59
CA SER A 111 9.83 -15.16 25.58
C SER A 111 8.66 -15.05 24.60
N GLN A 112 7.91 -13.97 24.64
CA GLN A 112 6.81 -13.66 23.71
C GLN A 112 7.29 -13.44 22.24
N ALA A 113 8.52 -13.81 21.92
CA ALA A 113 9.11 -13.70 20.59
C ALA A 113 8.86 -14.95 19.77
N ASN A 114 7.60 -15.21 19.41
CA ASN A 114 7.23 -16.20 18.38
C ASN A 114 7.61 -15.74 16.96
N LEU A 115 8.73 -15.04 16.82
CA LEU A 115 9.20 -14.57 15.53
C LEU A 115 10.17 -15.60 14.94
N SER A 116 9.79 -16.17 13.80
CA SER A 116 10.69 -16.97 12.98
C SER A 116 11.96 -16.15 12.69
N VAL A 117 13.12 -16.71 13.05
CA VAL A 117 14.42 -16.06 12.88
C VAL A 117 14.72 -15.89 11.40
N THR A 118 14.49 -16.94 10.61
CA THR A 118 14.71 -16.91 9.16
C THR A 118 13.75 -15.96 8.47
N ALA A 119 12.47 -15.95 8.85
CA ALA A 119 11.51 -15.00 8.30
C ALA A 119 11.89 -13.54 8.61
N SER A 120 12.39 -13.28 9.82
CA SER A 120 12.86 -11.95 10.20
C SER A 120 14.06 -11.51 9.38
N LEU A 121 15.02 -12.42 9.17
CA LEU A 121 16.21 -12.17 8.36
C LEU A 121 15.84 -11.92 6.89
N LEU A 122 14.99 -12.78 6.31
CA LEU A 122 14.50 -12.61 4.94
C LEU A 122 13.72 -11.30 4.76
N ASN A 123 12.96 -10.90 5.77
CA ASN A 123 12.23 -9.63 5.73
C ASN A 123 13.17 -8.41 5.77
N ILE A 124 14.26 -8.48 6.53
CA ILE A 124 15.29 -7.44 6.52
C ILE A 124 15.97 -7.39 5.15
N LEU A 125 16.34 -8.55 4.59
CA LEU A 125 16.92 -8.64 3.26
C LEU A 125 15.99 -8.10 2.18
N LEU A 126 14.70 -8.42 2.24
CA LEU A 126 13.68 -7.88 1.32
C LEU A 126 13.63 -6.35 1.36
N ILE A 127 13.71 -5.75 2.55
CA ILE A 127 13.70 -4.30 2.68
C ILE A 127 14.98 -3.69 2.13
N LEU A 128 16.13 -4.30 2.41
CA LEU A 128 17.41 -3.84 1.88
C LEU A 128 17.46 -3.93 0.35
N ASP A 129 17.00 -5.04 -0.21
CA ASP A 129 16.90 -5.27 -1.64
C ASP A 129 15.96 -4.26 -2.29
N PHE A 130 14.78 -4.05 -1.70
CA PHE A 130 13.83 -3.03 -2.15
C PHE A 130 14.46 -1.63 -2.25
N PHE A 131 15.26 -1.22 -1.27
CA PHE A 131 15.95 0.06 -1.33
C PHE A 131 17.15 0.06 -2.28
N ALA A 132 17.87 -1.07 -2.40
CA ALA A 132 19.00 -1.22 -3.33
C ALA A 132 18.55 -1.10 -4.80
N GLU A 133 17.40 -1.69 -5.13
CA GLU A 133 16.77 -1.63 -6.46
C GLU A 133 15.93 -0.35 -6.69
N ASN A 134 16.11 0.67 -5.84
CA ASN A 134 15.35 1.92 -5.93
C ASN A 134 13.83 1.74 -5.86
N GLY A 135 13.33 0.77 -5.10
CA GLY A 135 11.91 0.47 -4.95
C GLY A 135 11.05 1.66 -4.50
N HIS A 136 11.65 2.63 -3.80
CA HIS A 136 10.96 3.87 -3.44
C HIS A 136 10.58 4.71 -4.68
N TYR A 137 11.39 4.71 -5.74
CA TYR A 137 11.00 5.32 -7.03
C TYR A 137 9.89 4.54 -7.71
N THR A 138 9.95 3.21 -7.64
CA THR A 138 8.88 2.33 -8.15
C THR A 138 7.56 2.59 -7.44
N LEU A 139 7.57 2.79 -6.12
CA LEU A 139 6.37 3.18 -5.37
C LEU A 139 5.79 4.52 -5.83
N MET A 140 6.66 5.53 -6.00
CA MET A 140 6.23 6.83 -6.51
C MET A 140 5.61 6.71 -7.91
N ARG A 141 6.28 5.98 -8.79
CA ARG A 141 5.79 5.71 -10.15
C ARG A 141 4.44 4.99 -10.11
N LEU A 142 4.29 4.00 -9.24
CA LEU A 142 3.05 3.24 -9.08
C LEU A 142 1.89 4.14 -8.63
N LEU A 143 2.14 5.04 -7.67
CA LEU A 143 1.13 6.00 -7.22
C LEU A 143 0.73 6.99 -8.33
N THR A 144 1.68 7.49 -9.11
CA THR A 144 1.40 8.39 -10.23
C THR A 144 0.68 7.67 -11.35
N THR A 145 1.16 6.50 -11.78
CA THR A 145 0.54 5.69 -12.83
C THR A 145 -0.85 5.19 -12.41
N SER A 146 -1.09 4.93 -11.12
CA SER A 146 -2.43 4.56 -10.64
C SER A 146 -3.47 5.64 -10.93
N GLY A 147 -3.08 6.93 -10.89
CA GLY A 147 -3.95 8.05 -11.25
C GLY A 147 -4.24 8.15 -12.74
N GLU A 148 -3.32 7.69 -13.59
CA GLU A 148 -3.49 7.64 -15.04
C GLU A 148 -4.35 6.43 -15.46
N LEU A 149 -4.11 5.25 -14.86
CA LEU A 149 -4.85 4.02 -15.15
C LEU A 149 -6.28 4.05 -14.58
N VAL A 150 -6.43 4.53 -13.36
CA VAL A 150 -7.71 4.69 -12.68
C VAL A 150 -7.91 6.17 -12.37
N PRO A 151 -8.49 6.95 -13.29
CA PRO A 151 -8.71 8.38 -13.08
C PRO A 151 -9.50 8.63 -11.79
N TYR A 152 -9.09 9.66 -11.05
CA TYR A 152 -9.72 9.99 -9.78
C TYR A 152 -11.23 10.24 -9.96
N GLY A 153 -12.05 9.62 -9.10
CA GLY A 153 -13.50 9.71 -9.13
C GLY A 153 -14.20 8.98 -10.28
N ALA A 154 -13.46 8.34 -11.19
CA ALA A 154 -14.03 7.55 -12.29
C ALA A 154 -14.29 6.08 -11.92
N ALA A 155 -13.75 5.60 -10.80
CA ALA A 155 -14.00 4.28 -10.29
C ALA A 155 -15.44 4.17 -9.75
N ALA A 156 -16.41 4.31 -10.65
CA ALA A 156 -17.76 3.82 -10.37
C ALA A 156 -17.67 2.28 -10.30
N LEU A 157 -18.40 1.70 -9.35
CA LEU A 157 -18.58 0.26 -9.15
C LEU A 157 -19.18 -0.38 -10.44
N GLY A 158 -18.39 -0.46 -11.50
CA GLY A 158 -18.76 -1.04 -12.79
C GLY A 158 -17.80 -2.14 -13.19
N ASP A 159 -18.22 -2.96 -14.14
CA ASP A 159 -17.54 -4.17 -14.62
C ASP A 159 -16.07 -4.00 -15.09
N GLY A 160 -15.52 -2.80 -15.05
CA GLY A 160 -14.14 -2.50 -15.41
C GLY A 160 -13.13 -2.49 -14.26
N VAL A 161 -13.55 -2.40 -13.00
CA VAL A 161 -12.62 -2.19 -11.86
C VAL A 161 -11.67 -3.38 -11.69
N TYR A 162 -12.14 -4.61 -11.87
CA TYR A 162 -11.28 -5.80 -11.79
C TYR A 162 -10.29 -5.89 -12.97
N ALA A 163 -10.66 -5.44 -14.16
CA ALA A 163 -9.72 -5.39 -15.28
C ALA A 163 -8.57 -4.41 -14.98
N TYR A 164 -8.87 -3.24 -14.44
CA TYR A 164 -7.85 -2.27 -14.01
C TYR A 164 -6.98 -2.78 -12.87
N VAL A 165 -7.56 -3.49 -11.90
CA VAL A 165 -6.79 -4.11 -10.80
C VAL A 165 -5.82 -5.16 -11.33
N ILE A 166 -6.25 -5.99 -12.29
CA ILE A 166 -5.40 -7.00 -12.93
C ILE A 166 -4.27 -6.32 -13.73
N GLU A 167 -4.58 -5.29 -14.50
CA GLU A 167 -3.58 -4.56 -15.30
C GLU A 167 -2.54 -3.88 -14.42
N LEU A 168 -2.99 -3.32 -13.32
CA LEU A 168 -2.14 -2.69 -12.30
C LEU A 168 -1.27 -3.73 -11.56
N PHE A 169 -1.82 -4.91 -11.29
CA PHE A 169 -1.07 -6.04 -10.74
C PHE A 169 0.03 -6.51 -11.71
N LEU A 170 -0.30 -6.64 -12.99
CA LEU A 170 0.68 -7.02 -14.02
C LEU A 170 1.78 -5.96 -14.17
N ALA A 171 1.43 -4.67 -14.12
CA ALA A 171 2.39 -3.58 -14.16
C ALA A 171 3.32 -3.51 -12.91
N CYS A 172 2.87 -4.06 -11.79
CA CYS A 172 3.67 -4.14 -10.56
C CYS A 172 4.61 -5.36 -10.55
N MET A 173 4.29 -6.41 -11.32
CA MET A 173 5.06 -7.66 -11.38
C MET A 173 6.11 -7.69 -12.52
N LEU A 174 6.07 -6.76 -13.45
CA LEU A 174 7.03 -6.57 -14.55
C LEU A 174 8.01 -5.44 -14.26
#